data_116929ae01fc5bca46abf96061312255
#
_entry.id   116929ae01fc5bca46abf96061312255
#
_cell.length_a   1.000
_cell.length_b   1.000
_cell.length_c   1.000
_cell.angle_alpha   90.00
_cell.angle_beta   90.00
_cell.angle_gamma   90.00
#
_symmetry.space_group_name_H-M   'P 1'
#
loop_
_entity.id
_entity.type
_entity.pdbx_description
1 polymer ?
#
loop_
_entity_poly.entity_id
_entity_poly.type
_entity_poly.pdbx_seq_one_letter_code
_entity_poly.pdbx_strand_id
1 'polypeptide(L)'
;MLKKIMKKTTHNFGLKILAVFFAIVLWIVVVNIDDPMVPRSFTTSITPINEEYITAQNKYYEPLDSNNTVTFTVSAKRSVLDELSNSDFTAVADMEKIEYDQEDGRYRVPVTITATRYSSSVEVTARQYYYEVGLEDLGTSQKVISASTKGTVADGCALGNVTIVGSNLLKISGPYSVVSQVDTAVATINVEGMATDVTDSVVPVLYDASGNIINTAKLKLSISTVAVAAQILNTKDVSLEFSTTGTAADGYTVTGITYSPDTVRIKGQTAVLNAISKVAIPAEVLDVTGATETIHTTVDITSYLPEGASLVLTSDARVEVEVRVEPVISKTLQVSVDNLSVEGLRNGYNIEYMEDSFSVEVFGPKSVIDGLTAGDIRGIADAGRLGSGEHMLRVTITAAEDAYWTQQAPEVPVVISGTTSGSGNTGTPNHADNGAGSGTGTPDTGNTNPVTPEGGADAAPPGDAGGTEGTPPAENNGTDAGNTDGDTGAAAPDAAQ
;
A
#
# COMPACT_ATOMS: atom_id res chain seq x y z
N MET A 1 31.24 -112.88 -9.46
CA MET A 1 30.05 -112.19 -10.06
C MET A 1 30.43 -110.97 -10.83
N LEU A 2 31.42 -110.15 -10.42
CA LEU A 2 31.79 -108.92 -11.09
C LEU A 2 32.28 -109.08 -12.54
N LYS A 3 33.06 -110.11 -12.88
CA LYS A 3 33.58 -110.37 -14.23
C LYS A 3 32.44 -110.75 -15.23
N LYS A 4 31.31 -111.37 -14.80
CA LYS A 4 30.17 -111.68 -15.66
C LYS A 4 29.31 -110.48 -15.94
N ILE A 5 29.28 -109.46 -15.03
CA ILE A 5 28.54 -108.21 -15.19
C ILE A 5 29.32 -107.30 -16.14
N MET A 6 30.68 -107.18 -16.01
CA MET A 6 31.50 -106.39 -16.90
C MET A 6 31.43 -106.92 -18.33
N LYS A 7 31.48 -108.28 -18.60
CA LYS A 7 31.40 -108.82 -19.94
C LYS A 7 29.98 -108.58 -20.59
N LYS A 8 28.92 -108.45 -19.81
CA LYS A 8 27.57 -108.12 -20.27
C LYS A 8 27.39 -106.63 -20.53
N THR A 9 28.17 -105.77 -19.87
CA THR A 9 28.14 -104.37 -20.05
C THR A 9 28.98 -103.88 -21.23
N THR A 10 30.06 -104.58 -21.56
CA THR A 10 30.88 -104.30 -22.74
C THR A 10 30.43 -104.97 -24.07
N HIS A 11 29.43 -105.95 -23.99
CA HIS A 11 28.90 -106.51 -25.16
C HIS A 11 27.99 -105.47 -25.87
N ASN A 12 28.20 -105.22 -27.19
CA ASN A 12 27.60 -104.24 -28.05
C ASN A 12 27.75 -102.78 -27.51
N PHE A 13 28.91 -102.46 -26.98
CA PHE A 13 29.26 -101.15 -26.47
C PHE A 13 28.97 -99.98 -27.50
N GLY A 14 29.30 -100.28 -28.81
CA GLY A 14 28.97 -99.30 -29.86
C GLY A 14 27.48 -99.05 -30.07
N LEU A 15 26.63 -100.06 -29.94
CA LEU A 15 25.16 -99.91 -30.00
C LEU A 15 24.61 -99.17 -28.81
N LYS A 16 25.22 -99.27 -27.60
CA LYS A 16 24.84 -98.50 -26.40
C LYS A 16 25.23 -97.02 -26.52
N ILE A 17 26.43 -96.74 -27.06
CA ILE A 17 26.83 -95.34 -27.30
C ILE A 17 25.90 -94.72 -28.34
N LEU A 18 25.59 -95.48 -29.43
CA LEU A 18 24.67 -95.03 -30.46
C LEU A 18 23.29 -94.74 -29.91
N ALA A 19 22.79 -95.67 -29.02
CA ALA A 19 21.48 -95.45 -28.34
C ALA A 19 21.49 -94.23 -27.42
N VAL A 20 22.59 -93.96 -26.67
CA VAL A 20 22.74 -92.77 -25.86
C VAL A 20 22.82 -91.52 -26.77
N PHE A 21 23.53 -91.62 -27.86
CA PHE A 21 23.61 -90.51 -28.83
C PHE A 21 22.23 -90.19 -29.40
N PHE A 22 21.49 -91.20 -29.87
CA PHE A 22 20.09 -90.99 -30.32
C PHE A 22 19.17 -90.52 -29.24
N ALA A 23 19.31 -91.00 -28.00
CA ALA A 23 18.54 -90.49 -26.85
C ALA A 23 18.84 -89.01 -26.58
N ILE A 24 20.11 -88.58 -26.67
CA ILE A 24 20.51 -87.15 -26.50
C ILE A 24 19.97 -86.34 -27.66
N VAL A 25 20.11 -86.79 -28.91
CA VAL A 25 19.53 -86.12 -30.07
C VAL A 25 18.04 -85.99 -29.97
N LEU A 26 17.34 -87.09 -29.62
CA LEU A 26 15.89 -87.07 -29.44
C LEU A 26 15.47 -86.15 -28.28
N TRP A 27 16.26 -86.15 -27.18
CA TRP A 27 16.02 -85.24 -26.05
C TRP A 27 16.19 -83.73 -26.45
N ILE A 28 17.25 -83.41 -27.24
CA ILE A 28 17.46 -82.08 -27.79
C ILE A 28 16.27 -81.69 -28.71
N VAL A 29 15.83 -82.61 -29.58
CA VAL A 29 14.67 -82.34 -30.45
C VAL A 29 13.39 -82.14 -29.66
N VAL A 30 13.11 -82.99 -28.66
CA VAL A 30 11.90 -82.84 -27.83
C VAL A 30 11.93 -81.57 -27.04
N VAL A 31 13.08 -81.21 -26.41
CA VAL A 31 13.22 -79.96 -25.65
C VAL A 31 13.04 -78.76 -26.58
N ASN A 32 13.52 -78.81 -27.83
CA ASN A 32 13.37 -77.73 -28.80
C ASN A 32 11.94 -77.61 -29.36
N ILE A 33 11.14 -78.70 -29.33
CA ILE A 33 9.71 -78.69 -29.70
C ILE A 33 8.84 -78.19 -28.55
N ASP A 34 9.16 -78.52 -27.28
CA ASP A 34 8.39 -78.13 -26.08
C ASP A 34 8.59 -76.66 -25.71
N ASP A 35 9.83 -76.08 -25.93
CA ASP A 35 10.13 -74.69 -25.62
C ASP A 35 10.91 -74.00 -26.77
N PRO A 36 10.20 -73.72 -27.90
CA PRO A 36 10.81 -73.14 -29.09
C PRO A 36 11.21 -71.69 -28.90
N MET A 37 12.22 -71.26 -29.65
CA MET A 37 12.56 -69.85 -29.83
C MET A 37 11.44 -69.21 -30.64
N VAL A 38 10.85 -68.13 -30.09
CA VAL A 38 9.78 -67.37 -30.75
C VAL A 38 10.03 -65.89 -30.64
N PRO A 39 9.64 -65.07 -31.64
CA PRO A 39 9.73 -63.63 -31.57
C PRO A 39 8.53 -63.07 -30.79
N ARG A 40 8.79 -61.98 -29.98
CA ARG A 40 7.79 -61.16 -29.35
C ARG A 40 8.20 -59.70 -29.36
N SER A 41 7.26 -58.79 -29.60
CA SER A 41 7.50 -57.37 -29.56
C SER A 41 7.32 -56.81 -28.17
N PHE A 42 8.23 -55.90 -27.79
CA PHE A 42 8.19 -55.13 -26.56
C PHE A 42 8.32 -53.65 -26.89
N THR A 43 7.85 -52.80 -25.96
CA THR A 43 7.98 -51.33 -26.08
C THR A 43 8.54 -50.78 -24.79
N THR A 44 9.60 -49.97 -24.91
CA THR A 44 10.17 -49.30 -23.75
C THR A 44 10.47 -47.83 -24.06
N SER A 45 10.59 -46.99 -23.00
CA SER A 45 10.99 -45.59 -23.18
C SER A 45 12.44 -45.48 -23.51
N ILE A 46 12.78 -44.54 -24.41
CA ILE A 46 14.15 -44.20 -24.75
C ILE A 46 14.69 -43.22 -23.72
N THR A 47 15.83 -43.53 -23.12
CA THR A 47 16.54 -42.65 -22.20
C THR A 47 17.74 -42.01 -22.91
N PRO A 48 17.73 -40.71 -23.18
CA PRO A 48 18.88 -40.01 -23.69
C PRO A 48 19.97 -39.91 -22.60
N ILE A 49 21.23 -40.07 -23.02
CA ILE A 49 22.43 -39.86 -22.20
C ILE A 49 23.38 -38.92 -22.91
N ASN A 50 24.34 -38.31 -22.16
CA ASN A 50 25.37 -37.36 -22.69
C ASN A 50 24.70 -36.13 -23.36
N GLU A 51 23.60 -35.65 -22.82
CA GLU A 51 22.86 -34.47 -23.37
C GLU A 51 23.72 -33.20 -23.35
N GLU A 52 24.70 -33.11 -22.45
CA GLU A 52 25.68 -32.03 -22.37
C GLU A 52 26.52 -31.88 -23.66
N TYR A 53 26.69 -32.94 -24.43
CA TYR A 53 27.38 -32.87 -25.74
C TYR A 53 26.66 -31.94 -26.72
N ILE A 54 25.32 -31.96 -26.71
CA ILE A 54 24.49 -31.11 -27.56
C ILE A 54 24.55 -29.66 -27.09
N THR A 55 24.42 -29.45 -25.76
CA THR A 55 24.44 -28.11 -25.17
C THR A 55 25.82 -27.46 -25.27
N ALA A 56 26.92 -28.23 -25.22
CA ALA A 56 28.29 -27.75 -25.45
C ALA A 56 28.50 -27.20 -26.87
N GLN A 57 27.72 -27.67 -27.83
CA GLN A 57 27.72 -27.17 -29.21
C GLN A 57 26.76 -25.96 -29.40
N ASN A 58 26.25 -25.36 -28.34
CA ASN A 58 25.23 -24.32 -28.37
C ASN A 58 23.94 -24.74 -29.12
N LYS A 59 23.59 -26.02 -29.02
CA LYS A 59 22.39 -26.58 -29.63
C LYS A 59 21.41 -27.03 -28.54
N TYR A 60 20.14 -26.99 -28.85
CA TYR A 60 19.03 -27.58 -28.14
C TYR A 60 18.44 -28.68 -28.99
N TYR A 61 18.09 -29.82 -28.39
CA TYR A 61 17.42 -30.87 -29.12
C TYR A 61 16.00 -31.08 -28.62
N GLU A 62 15.13 -31.51 -29.51
CA GLU A 62 13.75 -31.88 -29.20
C GLU A 62 13.42 -33.23 -29.85
N PRO A 63 12.84 -34.19 -29.10
CA PRO A 63 12.32 -35.44 -29.70
C PRO A 63 11.26 -35.12 -30.74
N LEU A 64 11.36 -35.73 -31.91
CA LEU A 64 10.34 -35.61 -32.95
C LEU A 64 9.15 -36.54 -32.67
N ASP A 65 9.40 -37.67 -31.97
CA ASP A 65 8.34 -38.54 -31.47
C ASP A 65 7.94 -38.14 -30.05
N SER A 66 6.71 -37.69 -29.89
CA SER A 66 6.17 -37.23 -28.62
C SER A 66 6.05 -38.35 -27.56
N ASN A 67 6.02 -39.61 -27.97
CA ASN A 67 5.91 -40.74 -27.05
C ASN A 67 7.27 -41.18 -26.49
N ASN A 68 8.36 -40.77 -27.07
CA ASN A 68 9.73 -41.09 -26.64
C ASN A 68 9.93 -42.60 -26.36
N THR A 69 9.35 -43.47 -27.19
CA THR A 69 9.37 -44.93 -27.04
C THR A 69 9.88 -45.63 -28.27
N VAL A 70 10.48 -46.81 -28.09
CA VAL A 70 10.87 -47.68 -29.16
C VAL A 70 10.18 -49.03 -29.04
N THR A 71 9.62 -49.52 -30.14
CA THR A 71 9.06 -50.87 -30.26
C THR A 71 10.06 -51.76 -31.00
N PHE A 72 10.45 -52.86 -30.38
CA PHE A 72 11.48 -53.76 -30.89
C PHE A 72 11.04 -55.22 -30.72
N THR A 73 11.66 -56.11 -31.47
CA THR A 73 11.36 -57.53 -31.42
C THR A 73 12.51 -58.27 -30.75
N VAL A 74 12.15 -59.18 -29.89
CA VAL A 74 13.05 -60.02 -29.11
C VAL A 74 12.77 -61.47 -29.46
N SER A 75 13.82 -62.23 -29.67
CA SER A 75 13.77 -63.70 -29.88
C SER A 75 14.31 -64.41 -28.63
N ALA A 76 13.54 -65.24 -28.02
CA ALA A 76 13.92 -66.03 -26.86
C ALA A 76 13.03 -67.29 -26.77
N LYS A 77 13.38 -68.19 -25.85
CA LYS A 77 12.53 -69.34 -25.53
C LYS A 77 11.19 -68.85 -25.00
N ARG A 78 10.11 -69.54 -25.37
CA ARG A 78 8.75 -69.17 -24.97
C ARG A 78 8.60 -69.03 -23.45
N SER A 79 9.17 -69.91 -22.66
CA SER A 79 9.16 -69.86 -21.20
C SER A 79 9.79 -68.57 -20.66
N VAL A 80 10.88 -68.10 -21.25
CA VAL A 80 11.56 -66.85 -20.91
C VAL A 80 10.71 -65.65 -21.30
N LEU A 81 10.10 -65.65 -22.47
CA LEU A 81 9.27 -64.53 -22.94
C LEU A 81 7.99 -64.33 -22.09
N ASP A 82 7.46 -65.45 -21.53
CA ASP A 82 6.26 -65.38 -20.69
C ASP A 82 6.53 -64.71 -19.33
N GLU A 83 7.81 -64.65 -18.89
CA GLU A 83 8.24 -63.98 -17.66
C GLU A 83 8.77 -62.54 -17.92
N LEU A 84 8.95 -62.12 -19.16
CA LEU A 84 9.45 -60.82 -19.54
C LEU A 84 8.32 -59.82 -19.73
N SER A 85 8.57 -58.62 -19.24
CA SER A 85 7.73 -57.41 -19.38
C SER A 85 8.51 -56.27 -20.05
N ASN A 86 7.82 -55.22 -20.45
CA ASN A 86 8.45 -54.02 -21.03
C ASN A 86 9.50 -53.39 -20.10
N SER A 87 9.33 -53.48 -18.79
CA SER A 87 10.26 -52.93 -17.78
C SER A 87 11.59 -53.71 -17.64
N ASP A 88 11.67 -54.93 -18.24
CA ASP A 88 12.89 -55.71 -18.25
C ASP A 88 13.85 -55.34 -19.37
N PHE A 89 13.56 -54.23 -20.08
CA PHE A 89 14.39 -53.70 -21.16
C PHE A 89 14.71 -52.23 -20.91
N THR A 90 15.93 -51.85 -21.26
CA THR A 90 16.39 -50.42 -21.30
C THR A 90 16.77 -50.10 -22.73
N ALA A 91 16.32 -48.92 -23.18
CA ALA A 91 16.71 -48.37 -24.45
C ALA A 91 17.44 -47.04 -24.19
N VAL A 92 18.67 -46.94 -24.66
CA VAL A 92 19.56 -45.79 -24.44
C VAL A 92 19.94 -45.19 -25.79
N ALA A 93 19.74 -43.85 -25.89
CA ALA A 93 20.22 -43.05 -27.00
C ALA A 93 21.40 -42.20 -26.53
N ASP A 94 22.60 -42.43 -27.04
CA ASP A 94 23.81 -41.73 -26.70
C ASP A 94 23.96 -40.48 -27.59
N MET A 95 23.74 -39.28 -27.04
CA MET A 95 23.76 -38.04 -27.83
C MET A 95 25.13 -37.68 -28.43
N GLU A 96 26.22 -38.28 -27.96
CA GLU A 96 27.53 -38.13 -28.64
C GLU A 96 27.57 -38.78 -30.02
N LYS A 97 26.65 -39.75 -30.30
CA LYS A 97 26.55 -40.49 -31.57
C LYS A 97 25.46 -39.94 -32.48
N ILE A 98 25.06 -38.68 -32.29
CA ILE A 98 24.09 -38.03 -33.16
C ILE A 98 24.64 -37.94 -34.60
N GLU A 99 23.85 -38.33 -35.56
CA GLU A 99 24.18 -38.28 -36.98
C GLU A 99 23.04 -37.59 -37.75
N TYR A 100 23.42 -36.94 -38.86
CA TYR A 100 22.48 -36.32 -39.79
C TYR A 100 22.15 -37.27 -40.91
N ASP A 101 20.90 -37.65 -41.06
CA ASP A 101 20.43 -38.44 -42.19
C ASP A 101 20.14 -37.52 -43.39
N GLN A 102 20.91 -37.67 -44.45
CA GLN A 102 20.77 -36.88 -45.68
C GLN A 102 19.55 -37.25 -46.52
N GLU A 103 19.03 -38.47 -46.36
CA GLU A 103 17.87 -38.94 -47.12
C GLU A 103 16.58 -38.34 -46.54
N ASP A 104 16.45 -38.38 -45.23
CA ASP A 104 15.26 -37.89 -44.54
C ASP A 104 15.38 -36.43 -44.07
N GLY A 105 16.58 -35.85 -44.10
CA GLY A 105 16.83 -34.46 -43.65
C GLY A 105 16.69 -34.29 -42.14
N ARG A 106 16.91 -35.33 -41.34
CA ARG A 106 16.69 -35.35 -39.89
C ARG A 106 17.93 -35.75 -39.13
N TYR A 107 18.02 -35.29 -37.91
CA TYR A 107 19.00 -35.78 -36.93
C TYR A 107 18.45 -37.03 -36.24
N ARG A 108 19.29 -38.04 -36.07
CA ARG A 108 18.95 -39.28 -35.41
C ARG A 108 20.07 -39.78 -34.53
N VAL A 109 19.73 -40.46 -33.46
CA VAL A 109 20.69 -41.07 -32.54
C VAL A 109 20.44 -42.57 -32.50
N PRO A 110 21.48 -43.42 -32.71
CA PRO A 110 21.34 -44.87 -32.62
C PRO A 110 20.88 -45.26 -31.19
N VAL A 111 19.84 -46.09 -31.11
CA VAL A 111 19.32 -46.61 -29.84
C VAL A 111 19.92 -47.98 -29.57
N THR A 112 20.54 -48.13 -28.40
CA THR A 112 21.01 -49.39 -27.86
C THR A 112 19.98 -49.97 -26.92
N ILE A 113 19.48 -51.16 -27.22
CA ILE A 113 18.48 -51.87 -26.41
C ILE A 113 19.16 -53.04 -25.71
N THR A 114 18.98 -53.12 -24.39
CA THR A 114 19.56 -54.17 -23.54
C THR A 114 18.48 -54.74 -22.63
N ALA A 115 18.50 -56.10 -22.49
CA ALA A 115 17.67 -56.77 -21.52
C ALA A 115 18.35 -56.76 -20.16
N THR A 116 17.62 -56.33 -19.12
CA THR A 116 18.09 -56.32 -17.72
C THR A 116 17.93 -57.69 -17.04
N ARG A 117 16.98 -58.49 -17.51
CA ARG A 117 16.76 -59.88 -17.07
C ARG A 117 16.99 -60.83 -18.23
N TYR A 118 17.52 -62.03 -17.96
CA TYR A 118 17.78 -63.08 -18.92
C TYR A 118 18.66 -62.62 -20.11
N SER A 119 19.58 -61.69 -19.94
CA SER A 119 20.37 -61.03 -20.99
C SER A 119 21.14 -62.00 -21.86
N SER A 120 21.55 -63.18 -21.32
CA SER A 120 22.23 -64.27 -22.06
C SER A 120 21.30 -65.18 -22.84
N SER A 121 19.99 -65.15 -22.59
CA SER A 121 18.99 -66.02 -23.19
C SER A 121 18.00 -65.26 -24.08
N VAL A 122 18.19 -63.98 -24.19
CA VAL A 122 17.33 -63.02 -24.95
C VAL A 122 18.18 -62.38 -26.06
N GLU A 123 17.70 -62.51 -27.28
CA GLU A 123 18.32 -61.87 -28.45
C GLU A 123 17.42 -60.77 -28.97
N VAL A 124 17.88 -59.51 -28.89
CA VAL A 124 17.21 -58.41 -29.57
C VAL A 124 17.50 -58.47 -31.05
N THR A 125 16.45 -58.39 -31.89
CA THR A 125 16.62 -58.44 -33.34
C THR A 125 17.63 -57.40 -33.81
N ALA A 126 18.53 -57.79 -34.68
CA ALA A 126 19.65 -56.96 -35.20
C ALA A 126 19.20 -55.80 -36.11
N ARG A 127 18.00 -55.21 -35.90
CA ARG A 127 17.54 -54.02 -36.57
C ARG A 127 18.06 -52.80 -35.82
N GLN A 128 18.65 -51.82 -36.54
CA GLN A 128 19.03 -50.57 -35.97
C GLN A 128 17.77 -49.71 -35.68
N TYR A 129 17.64 -49.27 -34.45
CA TYR A 129 16.59 -48.36 -34.01
C TYR A 129 17.19 -46.98 -33.79
N TYR A 130 16.45 -45.95 -34.11
CA TYR A 130 16.90 -44.59 -34.01
C TYR A 130 15.94 -43.74 -33.17
N TYR A 131 16.54 -42.81 -32.45
CA TYR A 131 15.85 -41.75 -31.75
C TYR A 131 15.95 -40.49 -32.60
N GLU A 132 14.85 -40.09 -33.25
CA GLU A 132 14.79 -38.94 -34.12
C GLU A 132 14.65 -37.64 -33.32
N VAL A 133 15.49 -36.65 -33.58
CA VAL A 133 15.52 -35.37 -32.88
C VAL A 133 15.58 -34.21 -33.85
N GLY A 134 14.91 -33.12 -33.49
CA GLY A 134 15.13 -31.81 -34.10
C GLY A 134 16.25 -31.09 -33.37
N LEU A 135 17.14 -30.41 -34.08
CA LEU A 135 18.16 -29.54 -33.51
C LEU A 135 17.84 -28.09 -33.81
N GLU A 136 17.96 -27.24 -32.79
CA GLU A 136 17.83 -25.80 -32.89
C GLU A 136 18.99 -25.13 -32.15
N ASP A 137 19.23 -23.82 -32.39
CA ASP A 137 20.21 -23.06 -31.63
C ASP A 137 19.72 -22.92 -30.16
N LEU A 138 20.68 -23.06 -29.24
CA LEU A 138 20.42 -22.83 -27.81
C LEU A 138 20.35 -21.32 -27.55
N GLY A 139 19.16 -20.83 -27.25
CA GLY A 139 18.94 -19.46 -26.78
C GLY A 139 19.26 -19.31 -25.31
N THR A 140 19.86 -18.18 -24.94
CA THR A 140 19.99 -17.75 -23.54
C THR A 140 19.61 -16.30 -23.40
N SER A 141 18.84 -15.97 -22.36
CA SER A 141 18.40 -14.62 -22.05
C SER A 141 18.43 -14.40 -20.55
N GLN A 142 18.57 -13.13 -20.14
CA GLN A 142 18.41 -12.73 -18.74
C GLN A 142 17.32 -11.67 -18.65
N LYS A 143 16.37 -11.87 -17.75
CA LYS A 143 15.25 -10.96 -17.52
C LYS A 143 15.17 -10.62 -16.04
N VAL A 144 14.80 -9.37 -15.75
CA VAL A 144 14.46 -8.95 -14.39
C VAL A 144 13.03 -9.38 -14.12
N ILE A 145 12.82 -10.07 -13.01
CA ILE A 145 11.47 -10.44 -12.56
C ILE A 145 10.83 -9.22 -11.94
N SER A 146 9.65 -8.84 -12.41
CA SER A 146 8.82 -7.78 -11.83
C SER A 146 7.81 -8.38 -10.87
N ALA A 147 7.59 -7.70 -9.74
CA ALA A 147 6.54 -8.06 -8.80
C ALA A 147 5.20 -7.47 -9.23
N SER A 148 4.14 -8.24 -9.09
CA SER A 148 2.75 -7.82 -9.33
C SER A 148 1.82 -8.40 -8.28
N THR A 149 0.62 -7.86 -8.19
CA THR A 149 -0.42 -8.35 -7.25
C THR A 149 -1.66 -8.79 -7.99
N LYS A 150 -2.40 -9.72 -7.39
CA LYS A 150 -3.72 -10.17 -7.82
C LYS A 150 -4.68 -10.08 -6.64
N GLY A 151 -5.90 -9.62 -6.90
CA GLY A 151 -6.93 -9.46 -5.88
C GLY A 151 -6.96 -8.06 -5.27
N THR A 152 -7.86 -7.85 -4.32
CA THR A 152 -8.06 -6.62 -3.57
C THR A 152 -7.73 -6.85 -2.10
N VAL A 153 -7.05 -5.90 -1.48
CA VAL A 153 -6.77 -5.96 -0.02
C VAL A 153 -8.06 -5.80 0.79
N ALA A 154 -8.01 -6.11 2.07
CA ALA A 154 -9.14 -5.96 2.98
C ALA A 154 -9.64 -4.51 3.07
N ASP A 155 -10.93 -4.36 3.43
CA ASP A 155 -11.53 -3.05 3.67
C ASP A 155 -10.75 -2.28 4.74
N GLY A 156 -10.56 -0.98 4.52
CA GLY A 156 -9.75 -0.13 5.40
C GLY A 156 -8.24 -0.28 5.20
N CYS A 157 -7.82 -1.06 4.21
CA CYS A 157 -6.42 -1.24 3.84
C CYS A 157 -6.15 -0.77 2.40
N ALA A 158 -4.89 -0.53 2.11
CA ALA A 158 -4.40 -0.22 0.77
C ALA A 158 -3.04 -0.88 0.52
N LEU A 159 -2.79 -1.20 -0.74
CA LEU A 159 -1.51 -1.75 -1.15
C LEU A 159 -0.40 -0.69 -1.00
N GLY A 160 0.67 -1.07 -0.32
CA GLY A 160 1.92 -0.34 -0.23
C GLY A 160 2.92 -0.80 -1.29
N ASN A 161 4.17 -0.95 -0.91
CA ASN A 161 5.23 -1.42 -1.80
C ASN A 161 5.11 -2.93 -2.04
N VAL A 162 5.37 -3.33 -3.30
CA VAL A 162 5.45 -4.74 -3.70
C VAL A 162 6.84 -5.00 -4.24
N THR A 163 7.56 -5.91 -3.62
CA THR A 163 8.99 -6.13 -3.91
C THR A 163 9.31 -7.61 -3.97
N ILE A 164 10.36 -7.95 -4.71
CA ILE A 164 10.94 -9.30 -4.71
C ILE A 164 11.99 -9.36 -3.61
N VAL A 165 11.89 -10.38 -2.78
CA VAL A 165 12.85 -10.66 -1.70
C VAL A 165 13.97 -11.52 -2.27
N GLY A 166 15.19 -10.98 -2.29
CA GLY A 166 16.37 -11.67 -2.81
C GLY A 166 16.68 -11.34 -4.27
N SER A 167 17.18 -12.34 -5.03
CA SER A 167 17.56 -12.13 -6.43
C SER A 167 16.34 -12.11 -7.34
N ASN A 168 16.25 -11.07 -8.16
CA ASN A 168 15.22 -10.90 -9.18
C ASN A 168 15.72 -11.13 -10.61
N LEU A 169 16.96 -11.63 -10.77
CA LEU A 169 17.54 -11.87 -12.09
C LEU A 169 17.31 -13.32 -12.52
N LEU A 170 16.44 -13.51 -13.50
CA LEU A 170 16.10 -14.81 -14.07
C LEU A 170 16.95 -15.07 -15.32
N LYS A 171 17.75 -16.13 -15.28
CA LYS A 171 18.41 -16.66 -16.48
C LYS A 171 17.52 -17.74 -17.10
N ILE A 172 17.29 -17.60 -18.40
CA ILE A 172 16.42 -18.46 -19.20
C ILE A 172 17.29 -19.10 -20.27
N SER A 173 17.18 -20.42 -20.47
CA SER A 173 17.82 -21.12 -21.56
C SER A 173 16.88 -22.16 -22.17
N GLY A 174 17.01 -22.40 -23.47
CA GLY A 174 16.14 -23.33 -24.22
C GLY A 174 16.23 -23.08 -25.71
N PRO A 175 15.25 -23.54 -26.50
CA PRO A 175 15.21 -23.27 -27.94
C PRO A 175 15.23 -21.79 -28.24
N TYR A 176 16.06 -21.33 -29.15
CA TYR A 176 16.17 -19.91 -29.52
C TYR A 176 14.80 -19.34 -29.94
N SER A 177 14.04 -20.13 -30.70
CA SER A 177 12.67 -19.76 -31.15
C SER A 177 11.73 -19.38 -30.03
N VAL A 178 11.87 -19.99 -28.83
CA VAL A 178 11.05 -19.70 -27.66
C VAL A 178 11.69 -18.62 -26.79
N VAL A 179 13.02 -18.73 -26.54
CA VAL A 179 13.74 -17.76 -25.69
C VAL A 179 13.71 -16.35 -26.26
N SER A 180 13.77 -16.21 -27.60
CA SER A 180 13.72 -14.91 -28.27
C SER A 180 12.35 -14.22 -28.16
N GLN A 181 11.29 -14.95 -27.88
CA GLN A 181 9.94 -14.40 -27.67
C GLN A 181 9.74 -13.83 -26.27
N VAL A 182 10.60 -14.20 -25.30
CA VAL A 182 10.44 -13.76 -23.91
C VAL A 182 10.76 -12.28 -23.82
N ASP A 183 9.75 -11.47 -23.47
CA ASP A 183 9.89 -10.04 -23.22
C ASP A 183 9.98 -9.73 -21.74
N THR A 184 9.03 -10.17 -20.93
CA THR A 184 8.94 -9.88 -19.48
C THR A 184 8.77 -11.14 -18.65
N ALA A 185 9.20 -11.06 -17.38
CA ALA A 185 8.99 -12.07 -16.36
C ALA A 185 8.26 -11.42 -15.17
N VAL A 186 7.12 -11.96 -14.77
CA VAL A 186 6.27 -11.38 -13.71
C VAL A 186 5.98 -12.41 -12.64
N ALA A 187 6.20 -12.04 -11.39
CA ALA A 187 5.85 -12.82 -10.20
C ALA A 187 4.65 -12.17 -9.52
N THR A 188 3.51 -12.86 -9.51
CA THR A 188 2.24 -12.32 -9.02
C THR A 188 1.87 -12.94 -7.69
N ILE A 189 1.78 -12.11 -6.63
CA ILE A 189 1.30 -12.52 -5.30
C ILE A 189 -0.20 -12.23 -5.16
N ASN A 190 -0.92 -13.13 -4.50
CA ASN A 190 -2.33 -12.92 -4.19
C ASN A 190 -2.48 -12.12 -2.88
N VAL A 191 -3.16 -10.97 -2.95
CA VAL A 191 -3.42 -10.08 -1.80
C VAL A 191 -4.90 -10.02 -1.44
N GLU A 192 -5.74 -10.90 -1.99
CA GLU A 192 -7.19 -10.90 -1.78
C GLU A 192 -7.54 -11.02 -0.30
N GLY A 193 -8.25 -10.00 0.22
CA GLY A 193 -8.71 -9.95 1.60
C GLY A 193 -7.60 -9.80 2.66
N MET A 194 -6.36 -9.52 2.25
CA MET A 194 -5.23 -9.37 3.19
C MET A 194 -5.32 -8.02 3.91
N ALA A 195 -5.16 -8.06 5.25
CA ALA A 195 -5.15 -6.89 6.14
C ALA A 195 -3.76 -6.60 6.74
N THR A 196 -2.78 -7.47 6.50
CA THR A 196 -1.40 -7.35 7.00
C THR A 196 -0.42 -7.72 5.90
N ASP A 197 0.82 -7.30 6.05
CA ASP A 197 1.91 -7.64 5.14
C ASP A 197 1.95 -9.13 4.86
N VAL A 198 2.15 -9.49 3.60
CA VAL A 198 2.22 -10.87 3.15
C VAL A 198 3.49 -11.09 2.33
N THR A 199 4.11 -12.24 2.54
CA THR A 199 5.22 -12.73 1.73
C THR A 199 4.91 -14.15 1.30
N ASP A 200 4.99 -14.41 0.00
CA ASP A 200 4.72 -15.74 -0.56
C ASP A 200 5.73 -16.07 -1.66
N SER A 201 5.95 -17.37 -1.85
CA SER A 201 6.82 -17.91 -2.89
C SER A 201 6.00 -18.26 -4.12
N VAL A 202 6.19 -17.50 -5.19
CA VAL A 202 5.43 -17.64 -6.43
C VAL A 202 6.32 -18.03 -7.61
N VAL A 203 5.75 -18.74 -8.56
CA VAL A 203 6.43 -19.10 -9.82
C VAL A 203 6.35 -17.89 -10.76
N PRO A 204 7.49 -17.41 -11.30
CA PRO A 204 7.47 -16.34 -12.30
C PRO A 204 6.82 -16.82 -13.59
N VAL A 205 5.95 -16.02 -14.16
CA VAL A 205 5.31 -16.24 -15.46
C VAL A 205 6.01 -15.40 -16.51
N LEU A 206 6.31 -16.02 -17.66
CA LEU A 206 6.97 -15.35 -18.79
C LEU A 206 5.92 -14.87 -19.79
N TYR A 207 6.13 -13.67 -20.32
CA TYR A 207 5.25 -13.08 -21.33
C TYR A 207 6.05 -12.65 -22.55
N ASP A 208 5.39 -12.71 -23.72
CA ASP A 208 5.88 -12.10 -24.95
C ASP A 208 5.60 -10.58 -25.00
N ALA A 209 6.10 -9.91 -26.04
CA ALA A 209 5.88 -8.47 -26.25
C ALA A 209 4.39 -8.09 -26.46
N SER A 210 3.52 -9.06 -26.75
CA SER A 210 2.09 -8.89 -26.91
C SER A 210 1.31 -9.16 -25.60
N GLY A 211 2.00 -9.58 -24.53
CA GLY A 211 1.40 -9.91 -23.23
C GLY A 211 0.83 -11.32 -23.14
N ASN A 212 1.14 -12.23 -24.09
CA ASN A 212 0.71 -13.62 -24.01
C ASN A 212 1.68 -14.44 -23.15
N ILE A 213 1.15 -15.43 -22.44
CA ILE A 213 1.95 -16.32 -21.60
C ILE A 213 2.74 -17.29 -22.49
N ILE A 214 4.04 -17.38 -22.23
CA ILE A 214 4.96 -18.31 -22.90
C ILE A 214 4.96 -19.64 -22.14
N ASN A 215 4.84 -20.75 -22.89
CA ASN A 215 4.97 -22.08 -22.33
C ASN A 215 6.42 -22.38 -21.95
N THR A 216 6.66 -22.64 -20.67
CA THR A 216 8.00 -22.86 -20.11
C THR A 216 8.46 -24.33 -20.16
N ALA A 217 7.67 -25.26 -20.69
CA ALA A 217 7.98 -26.68 -20.69
C ALA A 217 9.33 -27.04 -21.38
N LYS A 218 9.74 -26.23 -22.38
CA LYS A 218 11.01 -26.38 -23.10
C LYS A 218 12.12 -25.47 -22.58
N LEU A 219 11.84 -24.68 -21.53
CA LEU A 219 12.77 -23.70 -20.98
C LEU A 219 13.38 -24.19 -19.66
N LYS A 220 14.66 -23.95 -19.49
CA LYS A 220 15.35 -24.11 -18.21
C LYS A 220 15.50 -22.75 -17.56
N LEU A 221 14.88 -22.59 -16.40
CA LEU A 221 14.91 -21.38 -15.61
C LEU A 221 15.91 -21.53 -14.47
N SER A 222 16.72 -20.50 -14.20
CA SER A 222 17.66 -20.50 -13.07
C SER A 222 16.96 -20.38 -11.71
N ILE A 223 15.73 -19.90 -11.70
CA ILE A 223 14.91 -19.70 -10.51
C ILE A 223 13.54 -20.32 -10.81
N SER A 224 13.12 -21.27 -10.00
CA SER A 224 11.80 -21.90 -10.12
C SER A 224 10.70 -21.13 -9.36
N THR A 225 11.04 -20.51 -8.24
CA THR A 225 10.14 -19.70 -7.42
C THR A 225 10.88 -18.49 -6.85
N VAL A 226 10.19 -17.37 -6.70
CA VAL A 226 10.70 -16.17 -6.04
C VAL A 226 9.78 -15.76 -4.90
N ALA A 227 10.35 -15.27 -3.82
CA ALA A 227 9.58 -14.70 -2.74
C ALA A 227 9.19 -13.27 -3.09
N VAL A 228 7.88 -12.99 -3.09
CA VAL A 228 7.31 -11.66 -3.29
C VAL A 228 6.73 -11.19 -1.97
N ALA A 229 7.13 -10.00 -1.53
CA ALA A 229 6.58 -9.33 -0.37
C ALA A 229 5.67 -8.19 -0.81
N ALA A 230 4.43 -8.18 -0.33
CA ALA A 230 3.48 -7.11 -0.51
C ALA A 230 3.19 -6.46 0.84
N GLN A 231 3.44 -5.17 0.94
CA GLN A 231 3.14 -4.38 2.11
C GLN A 231 1.66 -3.98 2.07
N ILE A 232 0.96 -4.16 3.20
CA ILE A 232 -0.44 -3.78 3.37
C ILE A 232 -0.51 -2.67 4.42
N LEU A 233 -0.92 -1.48 4.00
CA LEU A 233 -1.02 -0.29 4.83
C LEU A 233 -2.47 -0.04 5.21
N ASN A 234 -2.69 0.48 6.42
CA ASN A 234 -4.01 0.97 6.82
C ASN A 234 -4.35 2.25 6.08
N THR A 235 -5.64 2.56 5.96
CA THR A 235 -6.13 3.79 5.36
C THR A 235 -6.88 4.63 6.39
N LYS A 236 -6.90 5.94 6.17
CA LYS A 236 -7.64 6.92 6.97
C LYS A 236 -8.12 8.06 6.09
N ASP A 237 -9.37 8.46 6.27
CA ASP A 237 -9.89 9.68 5.68
C ASP A 237 -9.50 10.86 6.58
N VAL A 238 -8.91 11.89 5.99
CA VAL A 238 -8.44 13.10 6.65
C VAL A 238 -8.95 14.32 5.92
N SER A 239 -9.37 15.35 6.69
CA SER A 239 -9.79 16.63 6.13
C SER A 239 -8.58 17.45 5.70
N LEU A 240 -8.76 18.23 4.65
CA LEU A 240 -7.83 19.24 4.23
C LEU A 240 -8.16 20.56 4.95
N GLU A 241 -7.14 21.37 5.19
CA GLU A 241 -7.29 22.71 5.73
C GLU A 241 -6.45 23.67 4.92
N PHE A 242 -7.11 24.63 4.30
CA PHE A 242 -6.49 25.71 3.56
C PHE A 242 -6.61 27.02 4.32
N SER A 243 -5.58 27.85 4.23
CA SER A 243 -5.56 29.21 4.73
C SER A 243 -4.91 30.11 3.70
N THR A 244 -5.19 31.41 3.79
CA THR A 244 -4.63 32.42 2.89
C THR A 244 -3.58 33.25 3.60
N THR A 245 -2.64 33.82 2.86
CA THR A 245 -1.71 34.84 3.29
C THR A 245 -1.92 36.13 2.51
N GLY A 246 -1.49 37.25 3.09
CA GLY A 246 -1.64 38.56 2.47
C GLY A 246 -2.97 39.25 2.77
N THR A 247 -3.20 40.39 2.13
CA THR A 247 -4.44 41.17 2.20
C THR A 247 -4.93 41.48 0.78
N ALA A 248 -6.22 41.39 0.58
CA ALA A 248 -6.85 41.82 -0.68
C ALA A 248 -6.57 43.30 -0.95
N ALA A 249 -6.78 43.75 -2.17
CA ALA A 249 -6.64 45.16 -2.56
C ALA A 249 -7.54 46.07 -1.72
N ASP A 250 -7.19 47.34 -1.61
CA ASP A 250 -8.01 48.34 -0.95
C ASP A 250 -9.44 48.35 -1.53
N GLY A 251 -10.43 48.24 -0.64
CA GLY A 251 -11.83 48.14 -1.01
C GLY A 251 -12.30 46.72 -1.36
N TYR A 252 -11.49 45.70 -1.11
CA TYR A 252 -11.85 44.28 -1.28
C TYR A 252 -11.58 43.48 -0.01
N THR A 253 -12.26 42.35 0.13
CA THR A 253 -12.08 41.44 1.27
C THR A 253 -12.25 39.99 0.84
N VAL A 254 -11.55 39.09 1.55
CA VAL A 254 -11.73 37.63 1.38
C VAL A 254 -12.96 37.22 2.20
N THR A 255 -13.91 36.58 1.52
CA THR A 255 -15.17 36.14 2.15
C THR A 255 -15.23 34.64 2.42
N GLY A 256 -14.30 33.86 1.88
CA GLY A 256 -14.24 32.43 2.14
C GLY A 256 -13.27 31.69 1.22
N ILE A 257 -12.98 30.47 1.62
CA ILE A 257 -12.21 29.50 0.84
C ILE A 257 -13.09 28.27 0.66
N THR A 258 -13.25 27.85 -0.59
CA THR A 258 -13.92 26.57 -0.91
C THR A 258 -12.98 25.71 -1.71
N TYR A 259 -13.00 24.40 -1.47
CA TYR A 259 -12.09 23.48 -2.16
C TYR A 259 -12.72 22.10 -2.30
N SER A 260 -12.29 21.36 -3.32
CA SER A 260 -12.78 20.02 -3.61
C SER A 260 -11.62 19.15 -4.15
N PRO A 261 -11.44 17.94 -3.59
CA PRO A 261 -12.15 17.37 -2.44
C PRO A 261 -11.79 18.08 -1.13
N ASP A 262 -12.66 18.03 -0.12
CA ASP A 262 -12.42 18.54 1.23
C ASP A 262 -11.80 17.49 2.17
N THR A 263 -11.91 16.22 1.77
CA THR A 263 -11.42 15.06 2.50
C THR A 263 -10.68 14.15 1.53
N VAL A 264 -9.54 13.64 1.93
CA VAL A 264 -8.73 12.70 1.12
C VAL A 264 -8.43 11.45 1.92
N ARG A 265 -8.33 10.32 1.20
CA ARG A 265 -7.96 9.05 1.80
C ARG A 265 -6.46 8.84 1.70
N ILE A 266 -5.80 8.76 2.87
CA ILE A 266 -4.37 8.49 3.00
C ILE A 266 -4.13 7.05 3.45
N LYS A 267 -2.96 6.51 3.11
CA LYS A 267 -2.45 5.22 3.59
C LYS A 267 -1.11 5.40 4.29
N GLY A 268 -0.85 4.55 5.28
CA GLY A 268 0.38 4.58 6.05
C GLY A 268 0.38 3.53 7.17
N GLN A 269 1.45 3.51 7.94
CA GLN A 269 1.48 2.70 9.15
C GLN A 269 0.50 3.27 10.19
N THR A 270 -0.13 2.40 10.97
CA THR A 270 -1.14 2.79 11.98
C THR A 270 -0.66 3.89 12.92
N ALA A 271 0.60 3.81 13.37
CA ALA A 271 1.17 4.82 14.28
C ALA A 271 1.24 6.21 13.62
N VAL A 272 1.60 6.28 12.33
CA VAL A 272 1.64 7.51 11.54
C VAL A 272 0.23 8.07 11.35
N LEU A 273 -0.71 7.22 10.91
CA LEU A 273 -2.09 7.64 10.64
C LEU A 273 -2.80 8.15 11.90
N ASN A 274 -2.51 7.56 13.06
CA ASN A 274 -3.12 8.00 14.33
C ASN A 274 -2.67 9.41 14.74
N ALA A 275 -1.47 9.83 14.35
CA ALA A 275 -0.95 11.16 14.62
C ALA A 275 -1.51 12.24 13.67
N ILE A 276 -2.12 11.85 12.55
CA ILE A 276 -2.64 12.79 11.55
C ILE A 276 -4.13 13.00 11.80
N SER A 277 -4.53 14.21 12.18
CA SER A 277 -5.93 14.61 12.30
C SER A 277 -6.45 15.36 11.06
N LYS A 278 -5.60 16.13 10.41
CA LYS A 278 -5.87 16.92 9.21
C LYS A 278 -4.58 17.13 8.42
N VAL A 279 -4.71 17.50 7.17
CA VAL A 279 -3.59 17.94 6.33
C VAL A 279 -3.73 19.45 6.16
N ALA A 280 -2.84 20.21 6.80
CA ALA A 280 -2.80 21.65 6.69
C ALA A 280 -1.88 22.08 5.55
N ILE A 281 -2.44 22.87 4.64
CA ILE A 281 -1.71 23.47 3.52
C ILE A 281 -1.22 24.85 3.96
N PRO A 282 0.09 25.15 3.82
CA PRO A 282 0.65 26.44 4.21
C PRO A 282 -0.06 27.61 3.55
N ALA A 283 -0.27 28.69 4.30
CA ALA A 283 -1.00 29.87 3.83
C ALA A 283 -0.36 30.53 2.59
N GLU A 284 0.98 30.41 2.46
CA GLU A 284 1.76 30.96 1.34
C GLU A 284 1.38 30.38 -0.02
N VAL A 285 0.68 29.23 -0.03
CA VAL A 285 0.17 28.59 -1.26
C VAL A 285 -0.96 29.41 -1.87
N LEU A 286 -1.71 30.14 -1.01
CA LEU A 286 -2.86 30.96 -1.40
C LEU A 286 -2.61 32.42 -1.00
N ASP A 287 -1.74 33.11 -1.75
CA ASP A 287 -1.46 34.53 -1.54
C ASP A 287 -2.55 35.37 -2.20
N VAL A 288 -3.27 36.13 -1.38
CA VAL A 288 -4.35 37.05 -1.81
C VAL A 288 -3.91 38.50 -1.86
N THR A 289 -2.61 38.78 -1.76
CA THR A 289 -2.06 40.15 -1.76
C THR A 289 -2.49 40.90 -3.00
N GLY A 290 -3.23 42.02 -2.79
CA GLY A 290 -3.70 42.88 -3.88
C GLY A 290 -4.77 42.28 -4.78
N ALA A 291 -5.41 41.17 -4.36
CA ALA A 291 -6.47 40.52 -5.13
C ALA A 291 -7.73 41.38 -5.21
N THR A 292 -8.31 41.51 -6.42
CA THR A 292 -9.55 42.22 -6.73
C THR A 292 -10.65 41.31 -7.26
N GLU A 293 -10.32 40.05 -7.51
CA GLU A 293 -11.21 39.05 -8.08
C GLU A 293 -11.04 37.71 -7.33
N THR A 294 -12.05 36.85 -7.39
CA THR A 294 -12.00 35.48 -6.90
C THR A 294 -10.85 34.71 -7.56
N ILE A 295 -10.03 34.04 -6.77
CA ILE A 295 -8.89 33.25 -7.24
C ILE A 295 -9.31 31.81 -7.39
N HIS A 296 -9.14 31.26 -8.59
CA HIS A 296 -9.31 29.82 -8.86
C HIS A 296 -7.95 29.21 -9.13
N THR A 297 -7.56 28.21 -8.36
CA THR A 297 -6.27 27.54 -8.51
C THR A 297 -6.40 26.04 -8.20
N THR A 298 -5.42 25.25 -8.70
CA THR A 298 -5.30 23.83 -8.37
C THR A 298 -4.03 23.62 -7.58
N VAL A 299 -4.15 23.02 -6.42
CA VAL A 299 -3.04 22.76 -5.50
C VAL A 299 -2.72 21.26 -5.47
N ASP A 300 -1.43 20.91 -5.70
CA ASP A 300 -0.95 19.55 -5.48
C ASP A 300 -0.59 19.37 -3.99
N ILE A 301 -1.37 18.53 -3.30
CA ILE A 301 -1.24 18.33 -1.87
C ILE A 301 -0.20 17.26 -1.49
N THR A 302 0.40 16.58 -2.47
CA THR A 302 1.34 15.46 -2.22
C THR A 302 2.52 15.89 -1.34
N SER A 303 3.01 17.10 -1.55
CA SER A 303 4.15 17.67 -0.81
C SER A 303 3.83 18.05 0.64
N TYR A 304 2.57 18.16 0.99
CA TYR A 304 2.11 18.57 2.33
C TYR A 304 1.64 17.39 3.18
N LEU A 305 1.68 16.17 2.62
CA LEU A 305 1.39 14.98 3.39
C LEU A 305 2.51 14.73 4.41
N PRO A 306 2.16 14.36 5.65
CA PRO A 306 3.16 13.99 6.65
C PRO A 306 4.02 12.81 6.21
N GLU A 307 5.27 12.79 6.66
CA GLU A 307 6.21 11.71 6.35
C GLU A 307 5.65 10.34 6.76
N GLY A 308 5.77 9.36 5.87
CA GLY A 308 5.24 8.01 6.07
C GLY A 308 3.76 7.85 5.71
N ALA A 309 3.08 8.91 5.26
CA ALA A 309 1.73 8.85 4.69
C ALA A 309 1.77 9.13 3.18
N SER A 310 0.85 8.53 2.44
CA SER A 310 0.66 8.79 1.01
C SER A 310 -0.80 8.67 0.64
N LEU A 311 -1.21 9.25 -0.47
CA LEU A 311 -2.58 9.12 -0.97
C LEU A 311 -2.87 7.68 -1.42
N VAL A 312 -4.10 7.24 -1.20
CA VAL A 312 -4.58 5.96 -1.74
C VAL A 312 -4.81 6.10 -3.24
N LEU A 313 -5.44 7.17 -3.66
CA LEU A 313 -5.67 7.51 -5.07
C LEU A 313 -4.81 8.70 -5.47
N THR A 314 -4.02 8.55 -6.52
CA THR A 314 -3.19 9.63 -7.06
C THR A 314 -4.00 10.76 -7.70
N SER A 315 -5.26 10.49 -8.09
CA SER A 315 -6.21 11.50 -8.56
C SER A 315 -6.50 12.58 -7.53
N ASP A 316 -6.48 12.20 -6.25
CA ASP A 316 -6.82 13.09 -5.13
C ASP A 316 -5.67 14.04 -4.76
N ALA A 317 -4.53 13.92 -5.45
CA ALA A 317 -3.39 14.82 -5.28
C ALA A 317 -3.72 16.26 -5.68
N ARG A 318 -4.65 16.46 -6.60
CA ARG A 318 -5.01 17.78 -7.14
C ARG A 318 -6.32 18.24 -6.56
N VAL A 319 -6.23 19.30 -5.76
CA VAL A 319 -7.39 19.93 -5.11
C VAL A 319 -7.69 21.24 -5.83
N GLU A 320 -8.91 21.39 -6.31
CA GLU A 320 -9.40 22.66 -6.87
C GLU A 320 -9.78 23.57 -5.71
N VAL A 321 -9.22 24.79 -5.69
CA VAL A 321 -9.41 25.76 -4.64
C VAL A 321 -9.94 27.05 -5.23
N GLU A 322 -11.01 27.57 -4.63
CA GLU A 322 -11.60 28.88 -4.91
C GLU A 322 -11.46 29.75 -3.65
N VAL A 323 -10.72 30.84 -3.76
CA VAL A 323 -10.66 31.90 -2.74
C VAL A 323 -11.54 33.05 -3.19
N ARG A 324 -12.65 33.22 -2.50
CA ARG A 324 -13.65 34.23 -2.86
C ARG A 324 -13.21 35.61 -2.35
N VAL A 325 -13.02 36.53 -3.28
CA VAL A 325 -12.67 37.94 -3.02
C VAL A 325 -13.81 38.81 -3.52
N GLU A 326 -14.35 39.64 -2.65
CA GLU A 326 -15.50 40.50 -2.96
C GLU A 326 -15.18 41.97 -2.67
N PRO A 327 -15.79 42.94 -3.43
CA PRO A 327 -15.68 44.35 -3.10
C PRO A 327 -16.44 44.65 -1.80
N VAL A 328 -15.86 45.51 -1.00
CA VAL A 328 -16.49 46.11 0.17
C VAL A 328 -17.34 47.28 -0.31
N ILE A 329 -18.63 47.21 -0.08
CA ILE A 329 -19.57 48.29 -0.41
C ILE A 329 -20.20 48.86 0.83
N SER A 330 -20.79 50.07 0.73
CA SER A 330 -21.60 50.66 1.82
C SER A 330 -23.07 50.75 1.40
N LYS A 331 -23.94 50.72 2.42
CA LYS A 331 -25.37 50.89 2.30
C LYS A 331 -25.92 51.67 3.50
N THR A 332 -26.68 52.71 3.22
CA THR A 332 -27.37 53.46 4.26
C THR A 332 -28.77 52.88 4.49
N LEU A 333 -29.08 52.51 5.73
CA LEU A 333 -30.36 51.92 6.14
C LEU A 333 -31.05 52.82 7.17
N GLN A 334 -32.36 52.96 7.08
CA GLN A 334 -33.22 53.61 8.09
C GLN A 334 -33.71 52.52 9.06
N VAL A 335 -33.12 52.49 10.23
CA VAL A 335 -33.37 51.45 11.24
C VAL A 335 -34.40 51.98 12.26
N SER A 336 -35.45 51.22 12.53
CA SER A 336 -36.42 51.54 13.57
C SER A 336 -35.76 51.54 14.96
N VAL A 337 -36.17 52.52 15.79
CA VAL A 337 -35.75 52.55 17.23
C VAL A 337 -36.19 51.31 18.00
N ASP A 338 -37.21 50.57 17.53
CA ASP A 338 -37.62 49.29 18.11
C ASP A 338 -36.53 48.20 18.04
N ASN A 339 -35.56 48.38 17.16
CA ASN A 339 -34.39 47.48 17.03
C ASN A 339 -33.25 47.84 17.99
N LEU A 340 -33.46 48.84 18.88
CA LEU A 340 -32.49 49.21 19.91
C LEU A 340 -32.77 48.54 21.24
N SER A 341 -31.72 48.06 21.88
CA SER A 341 -31.72 47.62 23.28
C SER A 341 -31.01 48.71 24.10
N VAL A 342 -31.71 49.33 25.05
CA VAL A 342 -31.09 50.30 25.94
C VAL A 342 -30.71 49.68 27.26
N GLU A 343 -29.44 49.75 27.56
CA GLU A 343 -28.85 49.20 28.81
C GLU A 343 -28.55 50.32 29.81
N GLY A 344 -28.49 49.97 31.09
CA GLY A 344 -28.05 50.85 32.13
C GLY A 344 -29.06 51.95 32.51
N LEU A 345 -30.25 52.00 31.92
CA LEU A 345 -31.27 52.97 32.31
C LEU A 345 -31.64 52.82 33.79
N ARG A 346 -31.62 53.92 34.57
CA ARG A 346 -31.86 53.88 36.01
C ARG A 346 -33.32 53.53 36.29
N ASN A 347 -33.58 52.79 37.37
CA ASN A 347 -34.93 52.47 37.80
C ASN A 347 -35.77 53.76 38.06
N GLY A 348 -36.94 53.78 37.45
CA GLY A 348 -37.84 54.94 37.54
C GLY A 348 -37.59 56.01 36.47
N TYR A 349 -36.67 55.76 35.54
CA TYR A 349 -36.50 56.59 34.35
C TYR A 349 -37.20 55.93 33.17
N ASN A 350 -37.78 56.75 32.32
CA ASN A 350 -38.35 56.33 31.02
C ASN A 350 -37.63 57.05 29.89
N ILE A 351 -37.49 56.37 28.80
CA ILE A 351 -36.87 56.90 27.59
C ILE A 351 -37.92 57.06 26.50
N GLU A 352 -37.94 58.20 25.87
CA GLU A 352 -38.78 58.51 24.70
C GLU A 352 -37.91 58.93 23.58
N TYR A 353 -38.07 58.28 22.43
CA TYR A 353 -37.32 58.57 21.23
C TYR A 353 -37.97 59.78 20.54
N MET A 354 -37.11 60.74 20.09
CA MET A 354 -37.59 61.94 19.35
C MET A 354 -37.87 61.62 17.87
N GLU A 355 -37.37 60.50 17.35
CA GLU A 355 -37.55 60.01 15.99
C GLU A 355 -37.87 58.52 15.99
N ASP A 356 -38.68 58.01 15.04
CA ASP A 356 -39.09 56.61 14.95
C ASP A 356 -37.98 55.73 14.28
N SER A 357 -36.98 56.35 13.64
CA SER A 357 -35.89 55.67 12.95
C SER A 357 -34.63 56.53 12.96
N PHE A 358 -33.50 55.88 12.81
CA PHE A 358 -32.19 56.52 12.71
C PHE A 358 -31.41 55.92 11.52
N SER A 359 -30.52 56.74 10.96
CA SER A 359 -29.72 56.35 9.77
C SER A 359 -28.45 55.63 10.23
N VAL A 360 -28.21 54.47 9.60
CA VAL A 360 -27.01 53.66 9.84
C VAL A 360 -26.33 53.42 8.49
N GLU A 361 -25.08 53.80 8.34
CA GLU A 361 -24.24 53.42 7.23
C GLU A 361 -23.43 52.17 7.61
N VAL A 362 -23.66 51.10 6.91
CA VAL A 362 -23.02 49.80 7.09
C VAL A 362 -22.08 49.52 5.92
N PHE A 363 -20.97 48.88 6.22
CA PHE A 363 -19.93 48.50 5.28
C PHE A 363 -19.75 46.99 5.37
N GLY A 364 -19.47 46.32 4.24
CA GLY A 364 -19.19 44.89 4.23
C GLY A 364 -19.07 44.32 2.84
N PRO A 365 -18.81 43.01 2.73
CA PRO A 365 -18.78 42.31 1.45
C PRO A 365 -20.09 42.53 0.68
N LYS A 366 -19.97 42.67 -0.64
CA LYS A 366 -21.13 42.91 -1.51
C LYS A 366 -22.25 41.88 -1.33
N SER A 367 -21.91 40.62 -1.21
CA SER A 367 -22.88 39.52 -1.02
C SER A 367 -23.72 39.67 0.27
N VAL A 368 -23.11 40.22 1.33
CA VAL A 368 -23.79 40.47 2.62
C VAL A 368 -24.62 41.73 2.52
N ILE A 369 -24.06 42.83 2.07
CA ILE A 369 -24.68 44.15 2.07
C ILE A 369 -25.90 44.22 1.10
N ASP A 370 -25.85 43.56 -0.06
CA ASP A 370 -26.95 43.49 -0.99
C ASP A 370 -28.21 42.88 -0.35
N GLY A 371 -28.08 41.87 0.45
CA GLY A 371 -29.15 41.16 1.16
C GLY A 371 -29.61 41.83 2.44
N LEU A 372 -28.80 42.75 3.03
CA LEU A 372 -29.03 43.32 4.33
C LEU A 372 -30.20 44.31 4.29
N THR A 373 -31.14 44.16 5.24
CA THR A 373 -32.31 45.07 5.41
C THR A 373 -32.23 45.80 6.74
N ALA A 374 -33.01 46.86 6.90
CA ALA A 374 -33.11 47.63 8.17
C ALA A 374 -33.61 46.75 9.34
N GLY A 375 -34.39 45.69 9.04
CA GLY A 375 -34.90 44.77 10.04
C GLY A 375 -33.82 43.83 10.62
N ASP A 376 -32.69 43.65 9.91
CA ASP A 376 -31.58 42.78 10.34
C ASP A 376 -30.60 43.51 11.27
N ILE A 377 -30.66 44.85 11.32
CA ILE A 377 -29.79 45.68 12.17
C ILE A 377 -30.31 45.68 13.60
N ARG A 378 -29.41 45.38 14.54
CA ARG A 378 -29.64 45.47 15.98
C ARG A 378 -28.61 46.42 16.58
N GLY A 379 -29.05 47.25 17.54
CA GLY A 379 -28.17 48.18 18.23
C GLY A 379 -28.31 48.10 19.73
N ILE A 380 -27.22 48.36 20.43
CA ILE A 380 -27.20 48.49 21.89
C ILE A 380 -26.74 49.91 22.24
N ALA A 381 -27.47 50.59 23.12
CA ALA A 381 -27.12 51.91 23.58
C ALA A 381 -27.05 51.92 25.14
N ASP A 382 -25.97 52.48 25.69
CA ASP A 382 -25.77 52.63 27.15
C ASP A 382 -26.31 53.97 27.66
N ALA A 383 -27.37 53.92 28.47
CA ALA A 383 -27.99 55.07 29.13
C ALA A 383 -27.54 55.20 30.62
N GLY A 384 -26.62 54.36 31.11
CA GLY A 384 -26.32 54.26 32.56
C GLY A 384 -25.76 55.53 33.22
N ARG A 385 -25.21 56.43 32.43
CA ARG A 385 -24.65 57.70 32.92
C ARG A 385 -25.53 58.91 32.63
N LEU A 386 -26.69 58.72 31.99
CA LEU A 386 -27.55 59.82 31.61
C LEU A 386 -28.53 60.14 32.68
N GLY A 387 -28.84 61.42 32.84
CA GLY A 387 -29.87 61.94 33.73
C GLY A 387 -31.17 62.26 32.98
N SER A 388 -32.15 62.94 33.66
CA SER A 388 -33.32 63.47 32.97
C SER A 388 -32.94 64.64 32.04
N GLY A 389 -33.54 64.70 30.85
CA GLY A 389 -33.33 65.73 29.86
C GLY A 389 -33.14 65.13 28.42
N GLU A 390 -32.85 65.97 27.48
CA GLU A 390 -32.53 65.58 26.09
C GLU A 390 -31.09 65.08 25.99
N HIS A 391 -30.93 63.96 25.33
CA HIS A 391 -29.59 63.31 25.12
C HIS A 391 -29.50 62.74 23.71
N MET A 392 -28.26 62.61 23.24
CA MET A 392 -27.90 61.81 22.05
C MET A 392 -27.35 60.47 22.54
N LEU A 393 -28.10 59.41 22.30
CA LEU A 393 -27.68 58.05 22.60
C LEU A 393 -26.75 57.58 21.52
N ARG A 394 -25.54 57.23 21.89
CA ARG A 394 -24.60 56.55 21.00
C ARG A 394 -24.95 55.06 20.91
N VAL A 395 -25.17 54.57 19.68
CA VAL A 395 -25.59 53.21 19.42
C VAL A 395 -24.41 52.38 18.93
N THR A 396 -24.16 51.23 19.53
CA THR A 396 -23.26 50.23 19.04
C THR A 396 -24.07 49.22 18.22
N ILE A 397 -23.76 49.10 16.94
CA ILE A 397 -24.42 48.13 16.06
C ILE A 397 -23.78 46.75 16.28
N THR A 398 -24.64 45.74 16.49
CA THR A 398 -24.26 44.36 16.64
C THR A 398 -24.48 43.65 15.29
N ALA A 399 -23.37 43.23 14.63
CA ALA A 399 -23.42 42.42 13.45
C ALA A 399 -23.44 40.94 13.83
N ALA A 400 -24.13 40.13 13.05
CA ALA A 400 -24.02 38.67 13.14
C ALA A 400 -22.65 38.26 12.56
N GLU A 401 -21.84 37.57 13.36
CA GLU A 401 -20.54 36.99 12.93
C GLU A 401 -19.59 37.98 12.24
N ASP A 402 -19.55 39.24 12.66
CA ASP A 402 -18.75 40.33 12.07
C ASP A 402 -18.93 40.49 10.53
N ALA A 403 -20.10 40.08 10.04
CA ALA A 403 -20.41 40.08 8.59
C ALA A 403 -20.45 41.49 7.98
N TYR A 404 -20.68 42.53 8.81
CA TYR A 404 -20.67 43.94 8.41
C TYR A 404 -20.23 44.81 9.58
N TRP A 405 -19.82 46.05 9.29
CA TRP A 405 -19.39 46.99 10.30
C TRP A 405 -19.87 48.43 10.01
N THR A 406 -19.77 49.30 10.99
CA THR A 406 -20.00 50.76 10.86
C THR A 406 -18.72 51.50 11.10
N GLN A 407 -18.44 52.57 10.35
CA GLN A 407 -17.29 53.43 10.57
C GLN A 407 -17.53 54.44 11.70
N GLN A 408 -18.79 54.85 11.85
CA GLN A 408 -19.20 55.76 12.90
C GLN A 408 -20.39 55.16 13.68
N ALA A 409 -20.36 55.32 14.99
CA ALA A 409 -21.48 54.91 15.82
C ALA A 409 -22.68 55.85 15.57
N PRO A 410 -23.84 55.37 15.17
CA PRO A 410 -25.02 56.22 15.01
C PRO A 410 -25.43 56.85 16.35
N GLU A 411 -26.01 58.07 16.29
CA GLU A 411 -26.51 58.74 17.45
C GLU A 411 -28.03 58.94 17.30
N VAL A 412 -28.77 58.65 18.37
CA VAL A 412 -30.24 58.73 18.40
C VAL A 412 -30.68 59.75 19.44
N PRO A 413 -31.45 60.78 19.05
CA PRO A 413 -31.94 61.80 19.98
C PRO A 413 -33.07 61.22 20.84
N VAL A 414 -32.95 61.39 22.14
CA VAL A 414 -33.90 60.87 23.15
C VAL A 414 -34.17 61.88 24.25
N VAL A 415 -35.37 61.77 24.84
CA VAL A 415 -35.70 62.48 26.07
C VAL A 415 -35.79 61.41 27.19
N ILE A 416 -35.01 61.60 28.24
CA ILE A 416 -35.06 60.78 29.43
C ILE A 416 -35.84 61.52 30.50
N SER A 417 -37.00 60.99 30.94
CA SER A 417 -37.86 61.49 31.98
C SER A 417 -37.71 60.60 33.19
N GLY A 418 -37.41 61.23 34.34
CA GLY A 418 -37.45 60.52 35.67
C GLY A 418 -38.69 60.88 36.47
N THR A 419 -39.30 59.92 37.02
CA THR A 419 -40.33 60.20 38.03
C THR A 419 -39.63 60.71 39.29
N THR A 420 -39.62 62.06 39.51
CA THR A 420 -39.38 62.60 40.81
C THR A 420 -40.57 62.18 41.68
N SER A 421 -40.41 61.21 42.61
CA SER A 421 -41.33 61.04 43.74
C SER A 421 -41.29 62.31 44.54
N GLY A 422 -42.16 63.26 44.18
CA GLY A 422 -42.44 64.45 44.99
C GLY A 422 -43.12 64.02 46.28
N SER A 423 -42.32 63.87 47.34
CA SER A 423 -42.83 63.94 48.68
C SER A 423 -43.12 65.39 48.97
N GLY A 424 -44.38 65.80 48.71
CA GLY A 424 -44.89 67.09 49.23
C GLY A 424 -45.01 67.03 50.77
N ASN A 425 -44.18 67.78 51.43
CA ASN A 425 -44.40 68.10 52.82
C ASN A 425 -44.52 69.64 52.93
N THR A 426 -45.79 70.12 52.96
CA THR A 426 -46.14 71.45 53.42
C THR A 426 -46.07 71.49 54.92
N GLY A 427 -45.09 72.19 55.45
CA GLY A 427 -45.01 72.49 56.90
C GLY A 427 -44.36 73.81 57.15
N THR A 428 -45.13 74.83 57.52
CA THR A 428 -44.84 76.19 57.87
C THR A 428 -43.79 76.36 58.98
N PRO A 429 -43.10 77.52 59.06
CA PRO A 429 -41.97 77.71 59.96
C PRO A 429 -42.39 78.20 61.35
N ASN A 430 -41.74 77.77 62.43
CA ASN A 430 -41.57 78.56 63.64
C ASN A 430 -40.27 78.24 64.41
N HIS A 431 -39.51 79.27 64.53
CA HIS A 431 -38.85 79.96 65.60
C HIS A 431 -38.01 79.17 66.64
N ALA A 432 -36.73 79.55 66.71
CA ALA A 432 -35.83 79.83 67.82
C ALA A 432 -35.87 78.90 69.07
N ASP A 433 -34.84 78.40 69.55
CA ASP A 433 -33.94 79.02 70.48
C ASP A 433 -32.86 78.07 71.02
N ASN A 434 -31.71 78.64 71.26
CA ASN A 434 -30.59 78.32 72.13
C ASN A 434 -30.56 77.07 73.00
N GLY A 435 -29.37 76.47 73.04
CA GLY A 435 -28.99 75.64 74.17
C GLY A 435 -27.70 74.91 74.00
N ALA A 436 -26.64 75.52 74.48
CA ALA A 436 -25.31 74.95 74.62
C ALA A 436 -25.29 73.68 75.49
N GLY A 437 -24.44 72.79 75.23
CA GLY A 437 -24.12 71.65 76.10
C GLY A 437 -22.96 70.76 75.58
N SER A 438 -21.83 71.15 76.04
CA SER A 438 -20.57 70.44 76.11
C SER A 438 -20.68 69.01 76.61
N GLY A 439 -19.91 68.09 76.03
CA GLY A 439 -19.67 66.76 76.59
C GLY A 439 -18.75 65.89 75.78
N THR A 440 -17.56 66.05 76.14
CA THR A 440 -16.36 65.22 75.87
C THR A 440 -16.56 63.73 76.09
N GLY A 441 -15.89 62.91 75.28
CA GLY A 441 -15.68 61.51 75.61
C GLY A 441 -15.19 60.65 74.44
N THR A 442 -13.92 60.65 74.27
CA THR A 442 -13.14 59.61 73.59
C THR A 442 -12.90 58.44 74.58
N PRO A 443 -12.25 57.32 74.19
CA PRO A 443 -12.43 56.34 73.14
C PRO A 443 -12.54 54.90 73.72
N ASP A 444 -12.76 53.89 73.00
CA ASP A 444 -11.92 52.65 73.15
C ASP A 444 -12.32 51.54 72.16
N THR A 445 -11.27 51.02 71.61
CA THR A 445 -10.79 49.75 71.15
C THR A 445 -11.70 48.51 71.26
N GLY A 446 -11.52 47.63 70.28
CA GLY A 446 -11.69 46.15 70.41
C GLY A 446 -12.37 45.56 69.20
N ASN A 447 -11.59 45.13 68.24
CA ASN A 447 -11.08 43.80 68.01
C ASN A 447 -12.11 42.68 68.04
N THR A 448 -12.17 41.95 66.97
CA THR A 448 -12.11 40.51 66.76
C THR A 448 -13.04 40.01 65.65
N ASN A 449 -12.42 39.45 64.70
CA ASN A 449 -12.87 38.31 63.86
C ASN A 449 -13.16 37.12 64.78
N PRO A 450 -13.61 35.93 64.30
CA PRO A 450 -14.24 35.45 63.08
C PRO A 450 -15.46 34.55 63.39
N VAL A 451 -16.00 33.86 62.42
CA VAL A 451 -16.39 32.42 62.44
C VAL A 451 -17.14 32.01 61.19
N THR A 452 -16.54 31.08 60.48
CA THR A 452 -17.21 30.08 59.63
C THR A 452 -17.92 29.05 60.49
N PRO A 453 -18.88 28.25 60.01
CA PRO A 453 -18.62 26.86 59.69
C PRO A 453 -19.35 26.33 58.41
N GLU A 454 -18.73 25.44 57.70
CA GLU A 454 -18.79 23.95 57.68
C GLU A 454 -20.11 23.40 57.13
N GLY A 455 -20.14 22.39 56.34
CA GLY A 455 -19.44 21.16 56.11
C GLY A 455 -20.04 20.47 54.89
N GLY A 456 -19.59 19.49 54.31
CA GLY A 456 -18.88 18.30 54.63
C GLY A 456 -18.99 17.36 53.44
N ALA A 457 -17.94 16.72 53.18
CA ALA A 457 -17.59 15.30 53.27
C ALA A 457 -18.11 14.46 52.11
N ASP A 458 -17.47 13.53 51.47
CA ASP A 458 -16.40 12.56 51.72
C ASP A 458 -16.06 11.90 50.39
N ALA A 459 -15.00 11.28 50.02
CA ALA A 459 -13.94 10.56 50.63
C ALA A 459 -12.83 10.22 49.58
N ALA A 460 -11.61 10.21 50.01
CA ALA A 460 -10.47 9.50 49.42
C ALA A 460 -10.05 8.40 50.41
N PRO A 461 -8.87 7.75 50.26
CA PRO A 461 -8.27 6.80 49.34
C PRO A 461 -8.02 5.44 50.05
N PRO A 462 -7.08 4.57 49.81
CA PRO A 462 -5.62 4.64 49.89
C PRO A 462 -4.87 3.82 48.83
N GLY A 463 -3.61 4.02 48.50
CA GLY A 463 -2.40 3.73 49.22
C GLY A 463 -1.80 2.40 48.70
N ASP A 464 -0.63 2.08 48.55
CA ASP A 464 0.65 2.46 49.07
C ASP A 464 1.78 1.70 48.29
N ALA A 465 2.95 2.29 48.31
CA ALA A 465 4.28 1.74 48.55
C ALA A 465 5.12 1.09 47.44
N GLY A 466 6.30 1.64 47.41
CA GLY A 466 7.62 1.01 47.39
C GLY A 466 8.36 1.08 46.05
N GLY A 467 9.30 1.93 45.84
CA GLY A 467 10.64 2.04 46.40
C GLY A 467 11.56 1.26 45.47
N THR A 468 12.53 1.77 44.86
CA THR A 468 13.89 2.17 45.13
C THR A 468 14.69 2.39 43.84
N GLU A 469 15.35 3.49 43.77
CA GLU A 469 16.72 3.81 43.42
C GLU A 469 17.51 2.90 42.47
N GLY A 470 18.25 3.55 41.56
CA GLY A 470 19.41 3.01 40.89
C GLY A 470 19.87 3.86 39.71
N THR A 471 20.63 4.91 40.00
CA THR A 471 21.38 5.74 39.02
C THR A 471 22.65 4.99 38.54
N PRO A 472 23.34 5.46 37.47
CA PRO A 472 24.15 4.69 36.54
C PRO A 472 25.62 4.57 36.93
N PRO A 473 26.43 3.92 36.13
CA PRO A 473 27.72 4.52 35.86
C PRO A 473 28.15 4.60 34.39
N ALA A 474 29.02 5.56 34.21
CA ALA A 474 29.72 6.04 33.09
C ALA A 474 30.85 5.16 32.56
N GLU A 475 31.29 5.54 31.36
CA GLU A 475 32.64 5.56 30.79
C GLU A 475 33.48 4.28 30.71
N ASN A 476 34.00 4.01 29.54
CA ASN A 476 35.45 4.04 29.22
C ASN A 476 35.65 3.71 27.72
N ASN A 477 36.13 4.60 26.88
CA ASN A 477 37.48 5.02 26.53
C ASN A 477 38.39 3.88 26.01
N GLY A 478 38.99 4.10 24.85
CA GLY A 478 40.12 3.34 24.29
C GLY A 478 40.13 3.40 22.76
N THR A 479 40.63 4.50 22.13
CA THR A 479 41.93 4.61 21.44
C THR A 479 42.33 3.37 20.65
N ASP A 480 42.65 3.38 19.37
CA ASP A 480 43.87 3.97 18.79
C ASP A 480 43.91 3.78 17.24
N ALA A 481 44.30 4.78 16.55
CA ALA A 481 45.29 5.02 15.53
C ALA A 481 45.54 4.02 14.37
N GLY A 482 45.75 4.63 13.20
CA GLY A 482 46.53 4.09 12.09
C GLY A 482 45.93 4.45 10.72
N ASN A 483 46.05 5.61 10.22
CA ASN A 483 47.04 6.29 9.36
C ASN A 483 47.63 5.41 8.26
N THR A 484 47.40 5.75 7.01
CA THR A 484 48.34 6.17 5.93
C THR A 484 47.60 6.20 4.59
N ASP A 485 47.48 7.37 4.02
CA ASP A 485 48.15 7.94 2.82
C ASP A 485 48.14 7.13 1.52
N GLY A 486 47.81 7.88 0.45
CA GLY A 486 48.18 7.65 -0.95
C GLY A 486 47.03 7.92 -1.91
N ASP A 487 46.78 9.10 -2.32
CA ASP A 487 47.31 10.04 -3.32
C ASP A 487 47.18 9.56 -4.78
N THR A 488 46.81 10.54 -5.59
CA THR A 488 46.83 10.65 -7.09
C THR A 488 45.76 9.84 -7.86
N GLY A 489 45.06 10.38 -8.76
CA GLY A 489 45.12 11.59 -9.56
C GLY A 489 44.16 11.44 -10.74
N ALA A 490 43.59 12.56 -11.08
CA ALA A 490 43.05 13.05 -12.32
C ALA A 490 42.94 12.15 -13.57
N ALA A 491 41.81 12.21 -14.25
CA ALA A 491 41.60 12.81 -15.57
C ALA A 491 40.31 12.35 -16.23
N ALA A 492 39.45 13.29 -16.54
CA ALA A 492 38.57 13.17 -17.71
C ALA A 492 39.38 13.39 -18.99
N PRO A 493 38.95 12.92 -20.14
CA PRO A 493 38.40 13.82 -21.14
C PRO A 493 37.15 13.24 -21.84
N ASP A 494 36.16 14.07 -22.08
CA ASP A 494 35.88 14.88 -23.29
C ASP A 494 35.47 14.10 -24.54
N ALA A 495 34.22 14.33 -24.89
CA ALA A 495 33.54 14.57 -26.15
C ALA A 495 33.88 13.78 -27.45
N ALA A 496 32.77 13.63 -28.14
CA ALA A 496 32.53 13.66 -29.59
C ALA A 496 32.27 12.34 -30.33
N GLN A 497 31.13 12.20 -30.75
CA GLN A 497 30.33 12.08 -31.97
C GLN A 497 29.11 11.21 -31.77
#